data_c4b1537f040823430ea8d193c0439b16
#
_entry.id   c4b1537f040823430ea8d193c0439b16
#
_cell.length_a   1.000
_cell.length_b   1.000
_cell.length_c   1.000
_cell.angle_alpha   90.00
_cell.angle_beta   90.00
_cell.angle_gamma   90.00
#
_symmetry.space_group_name_H-M   'P 1'
#
loop_
_entity.id
_entity.type
_entity.pdbx_description
1 polymer ?
#
loop_
_entity_poly.entity_id
_entity_poly.type
_entity_poly.pdbx_seq_one_letter_code
_entity_poly.pdbx_strand_id
1 'polypeptide(L)'
;MEQDGRRDKRNKLQIYYDILNAIKQENIDGIVKPTRVQFLSNMSYDKLTVYLGDLESKNMITKSPLVLTDRGHQFLLDYEKINETIKKLGLEYL
;
A
#
# COMPACT_ATOMS: atom_id res chain seq x y z
N MET A 1 -18.04 10.39 -5.60
CA MET A 1 -17.61 10.28 -5.64
C MET A 1 -17.18 10.18 -5.98
N GLU A 2 -16.95 10.05 -5.90
CA GLU A 2 -16.40 9.74 -6.04
C GLU A 2 -15.91 9.55 -6.43
N GLN A 3 -15.58 9.44 -6.16
CA GLN A 3 -15.02 9.19 -6.43
C GLN A 3 -15.12 8.85 -7.26
N ASP A 4 -15.68 8.68 -7.01
CA ASP A 4 -15.87 8.41 -7.61
C ASP A 4 -15.86 8.14 -8.73
N GLY A 5 -16.90 8.11 -8.87
CA GLY A 5 -16.92 7.71 -10.25
C GLY A 5 -15.61 7.72 -10.95
N ARG A 6 -14.68 8.33 -10.35
CA ARG A 6 -13.32 8.36 -10.88
C ARG A 6 -12.60 7.06 -10.61
N ARG A 7 -12.10 6.43 -11.64
CA ARG A 7 -11.37 5.19 -11.48
C ARG A 7 -9.93 5.47 -11.02
N ASP A 8 -9.46 4.59 -10.15
CA ASP A 8 -8.09 4.60 -9.73
C ASP A 8 -7.24 4.02 -10.88
N LYS A 9 -6.26 4.78 -11.32
CA LYS A 9 -5.43 4.36 -12.45
C LYS A 9 -4.26 3.48 -12.03
N ARG A 10 -4.07 3.30 -10.74
CA ARG A 10 -3.02 2.44 -10.24
C ARG A 10 -3.40 0.98 -10.47
N ASN A 11 -2.42 0.14 -10.76
CA ASN A 11 -2.67 -1.29 -10.76
C ASN A 11 -2.68 -1.79 -9.31
N LYS A 12 -3.10 -3.04 -9.12
CA LYS A 12 -3.24 -3.61 -7.78
C LYS A 12 -1.93 -3.60 -7.00
N LEU A 13 -0.81 -3.87 -7.66
CA LEU A 13 0.48 -3.90 -6.98
C LEU A 13 0.89 -2.51 -6.50
N GLN A 14 0.61 -1.48 -7.29
CA GLN A 14 0.88 -0.11 -6.87
C GLN A 14 0.04 0.28 -5.66
N ILE A 15 -1.21 -0.14 -5.64
CA ILE A 15 -2.10 0.13 -4.51
C ILE A 15 -1.57 -0.56 -3.25
N TYR A 16 -1.19 -1.83 -3.36
CA TYR A 16 -0.61 -2.56 -2.24
C TYR A 16 0.64 -1.86 -1.73
N TYR A 17 1.52 -1.46 -2.65
CA TYR A 17 2.73 -0.75 -2.28
C TYR A 17 2.40 0.54 -1.51
N ASP A 18 1.47 1.33 -2.02
CA ASP A 18 1.12 2.60 -1.40
C ASP A 18 0.57 2.40 0.01
N ILE A 19 -0.28 1.39 0.20
CA ILE A 19 -0.84 1.10 1.52
C ILE A 19 0.24 0.63 2.48
N LEU A 20 1.06 -0.32 2.06
CA LEU A 20 2.10 -0.88 2.92
C LEU A 20 3.15 0.18 3.26
N ASN A 21 3.50 1.01 2.29
CA ASN A 21 4.44 2.09 2.53
C ASN A 21 3.87 3.13 3.51
N ALA A 22 2.58 3.43 3.39
CA ALA A 22 1.92 4.34 4.33
C ALA A 22 1.93 3.79 5.75
N ILE A 23 1.66 2.50 5.91
CA ILE A 23 1.70 1.85 7.23
C ILE A 23 3.11 1.95 7.80
N LYS A 24 4.12 1.66 6.99
CA LYS A 24 5.51 1.75 7.42
C LYS A 24 5.87 3.17 7.87
N GLN A 25 5.48 4.16 7.09
CA GLN A 25 5.79 5.56 7.40
C GLN A 25 5.09 6.04 8.67
N GLU A 26 3.87 5.59 8.91
CA GLU A 26 3.10 6.02 10.07
C GLU A 26 3.47 5.28 11.34
N ASN A 27 4.21 4.21 11.25
CA ASN A 27 4.58 3.40 12.41
C ASN A 27 5.80 3.99 13.12
N ILE A 28 5.65 5.22 13.59
CA ILE A 28 6.74 5.91 14.28
C ILE A 28 6.70 5.59 15.78
N ASP A 29 5.49 5.61 16.34
CA ASP A 29 5.29 5.38 17.78
C ASP A 29 4.63 4.04 18.06
N GLY A 30 4.66 3.13 17.11
CA GLY A 30 4.04 1.82 17.25
C GLY A 30 2.53 1.82 17.06
N ILE A 31 1.94 2.96 16.75
CA ILE A 31 0.49 3.09 16.55
C ILE A 31 0.26 3.66 15.15
N VAL A 32 -0.47 2.89 14.34
CA VAL A 32 -0.83 3.31 12.99
C VAL A 32 -2.34 3.47 12.92
N LYS A 33 -2.79 4.66 12.54
CA LYS A 33 -4.21 4.96 12.41
C LYS A 33 -4.68 4.71 10.98
N PRO A 34 -5.73 3.90 10.79
CA PRO A 34 -6.24 3.64 9.43
C PRO A 34 -6.58 4.90 8.65
N THR A 35 -7.06 5.95 9.32
CA THR A 35 -7.40 7.20 8.63
C THR A 35 -6.17 7.88 8.04
N ARG A 36 -5.02 7.75 8.70
CA ARG A 36 -3.78 8.29 8.16
C ARG A 36 -3.32 7.48 6.94
N VAL A 37 -3.46 6.16 7.03
CA VAL A 37 -3.14 5.29 5.90
C VAL A 37 -4.04 5.61 4.72
N GLN A 38 -5.33 5.82 4.98
CA GLN A 38 -6.28 6.23 3.95
C GLN A 38 -5.83 7.51 3.25
N PHE A 39 -5.48 8.51 4.02
CA PHE A 39 -5.06 9.79 3.48
C PHE A 39 -3.80 9.63 2.61
N LEU A 40 -2.79 8.94 3.15
CA LEU A 40 -1.51 8.80 2.47
C LEU A 40 -1.61 7.92 1.21
N SER A 41 -2.49 6.94 1.22
CA SER A 41 -2.67 6.06 0.07
C SER A 41 -3.70 6.59 -0.93
N ASN A 42 -4.33 7.72 -0.61
CA ASN A 42 -5.22 8.44 -1.53
C ASN A 42 -6.38 7.57 -2.04
N MET A 43 -7.17 7.06 -1.12
CA MET A 43 -8.35 6.26 -1.49
C MET A 43 -9.46 6.43 -0.47
N SER A 44 -10.66 5.95 -0.80
CA SER A 44 -11.78 5.98 0.14
C SER A 44 -11.54 5.00 1.27
N TYR A 45 -12.22 5.23 2.39
CA TYR A 45 -12.10 4.33 3.53
C TYR A 45 -12.65 2.94 3.19
N ASP A 46 -13.74 2.88 2.45
CA ASP A 46 -14.32 1.59 2.06
C ASP A 46 -13.34 0.78 1.21
N LYS A 47 -12.68 1.43 0.26
CA LYS A 47 -11.67 0.77 -0.55
C LYS A 47 -10.51 0.30 0.30
N LEU A 48 -10.02 1.16 1.18
CA LEU A 48 -8.92 0.80 2.06
C LEU A 48 -9.26 -0.44 2.88
N THR A 49 -10.48 -0.50 3.43
CA THR A 49 -10.91 -1.63 4.24
C THR A 49 -10.83 -2.94 3.47
N VAL A 50 -11.26 -2.93 2.20
CA VAL A 50 -11.19 -4.12 1.35
C VAL A 50 -9.73 -4.53 1.14
N TYR A 51 -8.86 -3.58 0.82
CA TYR A 51 -7.45 -3.88 0.58
C TYR A 51 -6.72 -4.34 1.84
N LEU A 52 -7.08 -3.76 3.00
CA LEU A 52 -6.47 -4.21 4.26
C LEU A 52 -6.85 -5.67 4.54
N GLY A 53 -8.10 -6.05 4.28
CA GLY A 53 -8.51 -7.44 4.42
C GLY A 53 -7.74 -8.36 3.49
N ASP A 54 -7.53 -7.93 2.26
CA ASP A 54 -6.79 -8.69 1.26
C ASP A 54 -5.32 -8.85 1.68
N LEU A 55 -4.70 -7.77 2.13
CA LEU A 55 -3.31 -7.81 2.58
C LEU A 55 -3.14 -8.67 3.82
N GLU A 56 -4.10 -8.62 4.72
CA GLU A 56 -4.08 -9.49 5.91
C GLU A 56 -4.18 -10.97 5.49
N SER A 57 -5.05 -11.28 4.54
CA SER A 57 -5.21 -12.65 4.07
C SER A 57 -3.94 -13.18 3.40
N LYS A 58 -3.11 -12.28 2.87
CA LYS A 58 -1.84 -12.63 2.25
C LYS A 58 -0.67 -12.59 3.23
N ASN A 59 -0.97 -12.39 4.51
CA ASN A 59 0.03 -12.33 5.57
C ASN A 59 1.04 -11.20 5.41
N MET A 60 0.64 -10.12 4.78
CA MET A 60 1.51 -8.95 4.63
C MET A 60 1.37 -7.93 5.75
N ILE A 61 0.24 -7.96 6.43
CA ILE A 61 -0.03 -7.12 7.59
C ILE A 61 -0.76 -7.90 8.66
N THR A 62 -0.73 -7.36 9.89
CA THR A 62 -1.76 -7.67 10.89
C THR A 62 -2.64 -6.43 11.02
N LYS A 63 -3.83 -6.58 11.59
CA LYS A 63 -4.74 -5.43 11.76
C LYS A 63 -4.80 -4.92 13.19
N SER A 64 -4.50 -5.76 14.15
CA SER A 64 -4.60 -5.40 15.57
C SER A 64 -3.37 -5.91 16.31
N PRO A 65 -2.29 -5.17 16.28
CA PRO A 65 -2.10 -3.81 15.74
C PRO A 65 -1.94 -3.80 14.22
N LEU A 66 -2.16 -2.65 13.62
CA LEU A 66 -1.97 -2.47 12.18
C LEU A 66 -0.48 -2.25 11.91
N VAL A 67 0.20 -3.31 11.51
CA VAL A 67 1.65 -3.27 11.24
C VAL A 67 1.98 -4.20 10.09
N LEU A 68 3.12 -3.96 9.47
CA LEU A 68 3.65 -4.86 8.46
C LEU A 68 4.23 -6.11 9.10
N THR A 69 4.05 -7.24 8.42
CA THR A 69 4.79 -8.45 8.73
C THR A 69 6.13 -8.42 8.01
N ASP A 70 6.99 -9.41 8.27
CA ASP A 70 8.23 -9.55 7.50
C ASP A 70 7.94 -9.70 6.01
N ARG A 71 6.87 -10.41 5.68
CA ARG A 71 6.45 -10.60 4.29
C ARG A 71 6.05 -9.26 3.66
N GLY A 72 5.35 -8.41 4.41
CA GLY A 72 5.00 -7.07 3.94
C GLY A 72 6.21 -6.20 3.70
N HIS A 73 7.18 -6.23 4.61
CA HIS A 73 8.44 -5.51 4.44
C HIS A 73 9.19 -6.01 3.22
N GLN A 74 9.22 -7.33 3.02
CA GLN A 74 9.91 -7.89 1.86
C GLN A 74 9.24 -7.46 0.55
N PHE A 75 7.91 -7.40 0.53
CA PHE A 75 7.21 -6.92 -0.66
C PHE A 75 7.62 -5.49 -1.02
N LEU A 76 7.73 -4.62 -0.01
CA LEU A 76 8.15 -3.24 -0.26
C LEU A 76 9.54 -3.18 -0.88
N LEU A 77 10.48 -3.95 -0.34
CA LEU A 77 11.84 -3.96 -0.86
C LEU A 77 11.89 -4.48 -2.28
N ASP A 78 11.17 -5.56 -2.55
CA ASP A 78 11.16 -6.16 -3.89
C ASP A 78 10.51 -5.24 -4.91
N TYR A 79 9.41 -4.60 -4.52
CA TYR A 79 8.70 -3.68 -5.42
C TYR A 79 9.57 -2.47 -5.76
N GLU A 80 10.25 -1.90 -4.78
CA GLU A 80 11.13 -0.77 -4.99
C GLU A 80 12.28 -1.14 -5.93
N LYS A 81 12.81 -2.35 -5.78
CA LYS A 81 13.88 -2.84 -6.63
C LYS A 81 13.44 -3.01 -8.07
N ILE A 82 12.25 -3.55 -8.28
CA ILE A 82 11.69 -3.72 -9.61
C ILE A 82 11.46 -2.36 -10.27
N ASN A 83 10.90 -1.41 -9.53
CA ASN A 83 10.68 -0.06 -10.05
C ASN A 83 11.98 0.62 -10.45
N GLU A 84 13.00 0.45 -9.64
CA GLU A 84 14.31 1.03 -9.94
C GLU A 84 14.88 0.43 -11.23
N THR A 85 14.73 -0.87 -11.40
CA THR A 85 15.16 -1.55 -12.63
C THR A 85 14.41 -1.02 -13.84
N ILE A 86 13.10 -0.85 -13.71
CA ILE A 86 12.27 -0.33 -14.80
C ILE A 86 12.74 1.07 -15.20
N LYS A 87 13.03 1.92 -14.22
CA LYS A 87 13.53 3.27 -14.48
C LYS A 87 14.87 3.26 -15.20
N LYS A 88 15.77 2.39 -14.76
CA LYS A 88 17.09 2.27 -15.38
C LYS A 88 17.00 1.85 -16.85
N LEU A 89 15.99 1.06 -17.19
CA LEU A 89 15.77 0.61 -18.55
C LEU A 89 14.94 1.58 -19.37
N GLY A 90 14.44 2.65 -18.76
CA GLY A 90 13.61 3.63 -19.45
C GLY A 90 12.23 3.11 -19.81
N LEU A 91 11.70 2.15 -19.06
CA LEU A 91 10.45 1.47 -19.39
C LEU A 91 9.24 1.96 -18.59
N GLU A 92 9.40 3.00 -17.79
CA GLU A 92 8.34 3.43 -16.89
C GLU A 92 7.11 4.01 -17.59
N TYR A 93 7.19 4.28 -18.86
CA TYR A 93 6.08 4.84 -19.65
C TYR A 93 5.52 3.89 -20.70
N LEU A 94 5.84 2.64 -20.60
CA LEU A 94 5.33 1.65 -21.57
C LEU A 94 3.90 1.20 -21.29
#